data_de3c97282b3130b3bd7209bb60696406
#
_entry.id   de3c97282b3130b3bd7209bb60696406
#
_cell.length_a   1.000
_cell.length_b   1.000
_cell.length_c   1.000
_cell.angle_alpha   90.00
_cell.angle_beta   90.00
_cell.angle_gamma   90.00
#
_symmetry.space_group_name_H-M   'P 1'
#
loop_
_entity.id
_entity.type
_entity.pdbx_description
1 polymer ?
#
loop_
_entity_poly.entity_id
_entity_poly.type
_entity_poly.pdbx_seq_one_letter_code
_entity_poly.pdbx_strand_id
1 'polypeptide(L)'
;ILRCLVGSEMCIRDRDKNNSEDKQKEFLGKLYANVSVLDSGARGSTTTFVENKKGDVLIAWENEALTSLASYPDEYEIVTPSVSILAQPSVAVVDDNVKVNKTEELASEYLSFLYSKQAQRIAADYGYRPTDEEVLNEYSGKFNLTIKLDTIADYGGWTQAYKIYFDDGGWFDEIYNN
;
A
#
# COMPACT_ATOMS: atom_id res chain seq x y z
N ILE A 1 -17.92 -6.65 6.20
CA ILE A 1 -17.33 -5.31 6.42
C ILE A 1 -15.86 -5.38 6.07
N LEU A 2 -15.47 -4.80 4.94
CA LEU A 2 -14.07 -4.66 4.54
C LEU A 2 -13.42 -3.59 5.44
N ARG A 3 -12.60 -3.99 6.39
CA ARG A 3 -11.77 -3.04 7.13
C ARG A 3 -10.39 -3.03 6.49
N CYS A 4 -10.12 -2.03 5.68
CA CYS A 4 -8.78 -1.80 5.14
C CYS A 4 -7.92 -1.15 6.24
N LEU A 5 -6.99 -1.91 6.80
CA LEU A 5 -6.00 -1.42 7.75
C LEU A 5 -4.65 -1.26 7.03
N VAL A 6 -4.57 -0.34 6.08
CA VAL A 6 -3.28 0.04 5.51
C VAL A 6 -2.51 0.81 6.58
N GLY A 7 -1.37 0.29 7.00
CA GLY A 7 -0.50 0.95 7.97
C GLY A 7 -0.81 0.66 9.45
N SER A 8 -1.41 -0.50 9.77
CA SER A 8 -1.66 -0.90 11.17
C SER A 8 -0.40 -0.87 12.04
N GLU A 9 0.74 -1.27 11.49
CA GLU A 9 2.05 -1.23 12.15
C GLU A 9 2.47 0.20 12.52
N MET A 10 2.13 1.16 11.69
CA MET A 10 2.48 2.57 11.84
C MET A 10 1.53 3.30 12.78
N CYS A 11 0.23 2.98 12.76
CA CYS A 11 -0.75 3.52 13.69
C CYS A 11 -0.42 3.19 15.15
N ILE A 12 0.24 2.07 15.39
CA ILE A 12 0.66 1.64 16.73
C ILE A 12 1.81 2.51 17.25
N ARG A 13 2.77 2.84 16.39
CA ARG A 13 3.91 3.70 16.73
C ARG A 13 3.47 5.14 17.07
N ASP A 14 2.47 5.66 16.36
CA ASP A 14 2.05 7.06 16.50
C ASP A 14 1.03 7.28 17.63
N ARG A 15 0.25 6.24 17.99
CA ARG A 15 -0.77 6.31 19.04
C ARG A 15 -0.22 6.39 20.43
N ASP A 16 0.99 5.87 20.63
CA ASP A 16 1.60 5.82 21.95
C ASP A 16 3.10 6.10 21.86
N LYS A 17 3.47 7.36 22.01
CA LYS A 17 4.89 7.75 22.16
C LYS A 17 5.60 7.03 23.31
N ASN A 18 4.85 6.31 24.15
CA ASN A 18 5.30 5.46 25.24
C ASN A 18 5.24 3.95 24.94
N ASN A 19 4.91 3.56 23.71
CA ASN A 19 4.83 2.13 23.37
C ASN A 19 6.23 1.59 23.11
N SER A 20 6.69 0.71 23.99
CA SER A 20 7.97 0.01 23.80
C SER A 20 7.93 -0.85 22.54
N GLU A 21 9.08 -1.07 21.92
CA GLU A 21 9.25 -1.98 20.79
C GLU A 21 8.64 -3.36 21.05
N ASP A 22 8.78 -3.88 22.28
CA ASP A 22 8.21 -5.17 22.68
C ASP A 22 6.69 -5.22 22.53
N LYS A 23 5.98 -4.15 22.90
CA LYS A 23 4.53 -4.08 22.75
C LYS A 23 4.09 -3.99 21.31
N GLN A 24 4.88 -3.33 20.46
CA GLN A 24 4.63 -3.28 19.01
C GLN A 24 4.79 -4.68 18.42
N LYS A 25 5.86 -5.40 18.75
CA LYS A 25 6.09 -6.79 18.35
C LYS A 25 4.99 -7.72 18.87
N GLU A 26 4.59 -7.59 20.14
CA GLU A 26 3.47 -8.37 20.70
C GLU A 26 2.17 -8.15 19.92
N PHE A 27 1.84 -6.89 19.60
CA PHE A 27 0.64 -6.60 18.81
C PHE A 27 0.72 -7.19 17.40
N LEU A 28 1.85 -7.03 16.72
CA LEU A 28 2.07 -7.60 15.38
C LEU A 28 2.00 -9.13 15.42
N GLY A 29 2.61 -9.76 16.43
CA GLY A 29 2.51 -11.20 16.62
C GLY A 29 1.06 -11.68 16.75
N LYS A 30 0.24 -10.98 17.55
CA LYS A 30 -1.19 -11.28 17.65
C LYS A 30 -1.95 -11.04 16.36
N LEU A 31 -1.57 -10.01 15.59
CA LEU A 31 -2.16 -9.74 14.28
C LEU A 31 -1.86 -10.87 13.31
N TYR A 32 -0.59 -11.27 13.18
CA TYR A 32 -0.18 -12.36 12.29
C TYR A 32 -0.76 -13.72 12.70
N ALA A 33 -0.89 -13.99 13.99
CA ALA A 33 -1.54 -15.20 14.49
C ALA A 33 -3.03 -15.32 14.09
N ASN A 34 -3.67 -14.20 13.78
CA ASN A 34 -5.06 -14.17 13.31
C ASN A 34 -5.19 -14.08 11.77
N VAL A 35 -4.08 -14.08 11.03
CA VAL A 35 -4.12 -14.12 9.56
C VAL A 35 -4.45 -15.52 9.09
N SER A 36 -5.66 -15.72 8.56
CA SER A 36 -6.11 -17.03 8.07
C SER A 36 -5.51 -17.41 6.71
N VAL A 37 -5.17 -16.42 5.89
CA VAL A 37 -4.53 -16.63 4.57
C VAL A 37 -3.52 -15.52 4.33
N LEU A 38 -2.28 -15.90 4.05
CA LEU A 38 -1.21 -14.99 3.65
C LEU A 38 -0.89 -15.25 2.17
N ASP A 39 -1.52 -14.47 1.30
CA ASP A 39 -1.32 -14.57 -0.14
C ASP A 39 0.00 -13.92 -0.59
N SER A 40 0.51 -14.34 -1.73
CA SER A 40 1.78 -13.86 -2.29
C SER A 40 1.71 -12.46 -2.91
N GLY A 41 0.55 -11.81 -2.92
CA GLY A 41 0.39 -10.47 -3.51
C GLY A 41 -0.98 -9.86 -3.29
N ALA A 42 -1.04 -8.54 -3.44
CA ALA A 42 -2.22 -7.74 -3.14
C ALA A 42 -3.50 -8.21 -3.86
N ARG A 43 -3.41 -8.49 -5.16
CA ARG A 43 -4.55 -8.97 -5.93
C ARG A 43 -5.01 -10.36 -5.48
N GLY A 44 -4.07 -11.25 -5.13
CA GLY A 44 -4.38 -12.57 -4.57
C GLY A 44 -5.17 -12.44 -3.27
N SER A 45 -4.71 -11.61 -2.34
CA SER A 45 -5.41 -11.35 -1.07
C SER A 45 -6.81 -10.78 -1.28
N THR A 46 -6.97 -9.85 -2.24
CA THR A 46 -8.26 -9.29 -2.58
C THR A 46 -9.21 -10.37 -3.12
N THR A 47 -8.76 -11.21 -4.06
CA THR A 47 -9.55 -12.33 -4.60
C THR A 47 -9.94 -13.31 -3.51
N THR A 48 -8.99 -13.71 -2.65
CA THR A 48 -9.25 -14.62 -1.53
C THR A 48 -10.32 -14.07 -0.59
N PHE A 49 -10.27 -12.79 -0.27
CA PHE A 49 -11.24 -12.16 0.61
C PHE A 49 -12.59 -11.93 -0.08
N VAL A 50 -12.57 -11.28 -1.26
CA VAL A 50 -13.79 -10.81 -1.92
C VAL A 50 -14.55 -11.95 -2.60
N GLU A 51 -13.87 -12.79 -3.37
CA GLU A 51 -14.51 -13.85 -4.16
C GLU A 51 -14.65 -15.15 -3.35
N ASN A 52 -13.62 -15.53 -2.61
CA ASN A 52 -13.64 -16.78 -1.85
C ASN A 52 -14.22 -16.62 -0.43
N LYS A 53 -14.58 -15.37 -0.03
CA LYS A 53 -15.19 -15.03 1.27
C LYS A 53 -14.38 -15.56 2.46
N LYS A 54 -13.05 -15.43 2.41
CA LYS A 54 -12.16 -15.86 3.49
C LYS A 54 -11.74 -14.67 4.36
N GLY A 55 -11.93 -14.81 5.68
CA GLY A 55 -11.60 -13.79 6.68
C GLY A 55 -12.70 -12.73 6.85
N ASP A 56 -12.60 -11.97 7.92
CA ASP A 56 -13.55 -10.92 8.29
C ASP A 56 -13.01 -9.51 7.96
N VAL A 57 -11.70 -9.39 7.81
CA VAL A 57 -10.99 -8.14 7.54
C VAL A 57 -9.90 -8.38 6.50
N LEU A 58 -9.83 -7.52 5.49
CA LEU A 58 -8.74 -7.48 4.53
C LEU A 58 -7.86 -6.25 4.82
N ILE A 59 -6.55 -6.46 4.93
CA ILE A 59 -5.55 -5.39 4.86
C ILE A 59 -5.11 -5.29 3.41
N ALA A 60 -5.37 -4.16 2.77
CA ALA A 60 -5.12 -3.98 1.33
C ALA A 60 -4.62 -2.59 0.99
N TRP A 61 -4.07 -2.44 -0.20
CA TRP A 61 -3.82 -1.15 -0.81
C TRP A 61 -5.11 -0.38 -1.07
N GLU A 62 -5.06 0.96 -1.03
CA GLU A 62 -6.22 1.83 -1.24
C GLU A 62 -6.93 1.53 -2.58
N ASN A 63 -6.18 1.33 -3.66
CA ASN A 63 -6.74 1.00 -4.97
C ASN A 63 -7.48 -0.35 -4.98
N GLU A 64 -6.99 -1.36 -4.28
CA GLU A 64 -7.67 -2.66 -4.17
C GLU A 64 -8.99 -2.52 -3.41
N ALA A 65 -8.97 -1.76 -2.30
CA ALA A 65 -10.17 -1.50 -1.50
C ALA A 65 -11.23 -0.72 -2.30
N LEU A 66 -10.82 0.33 -3.00
CA LEU A 66 -11.72 1.14 -3.85
C LEU A 66 -12.31 0.32 -5.00
N THR A 67 -11.50 -0.53 -5.63
CA THR A 67 -11.97 -1.43 -6.71
C THR A 67 -12.96 -2.46 -6.18
N SER A 68 -12.70 -3.02 -5.00
CA SER A 68 -13.60 -3.99 -4.36
C SER A 68 -14.94 -3.35 -4.00
N LEU A 69 -14.93 -2.14 -3.43
CA LEU A 69 -16.14 -1.40 -3.10
C LEU A 69 -16.96 -1.05 -4.35
N ALA A 70 -16.31 -0.66 -5.44
CA ALA A 70 -16.98 -0.36 -6.70
C ALA A 70 -17.65 -1.61 -7.31
N SER A 71 -17.05 -2.79 -7.13
CA SER A 71 -17.58 -4.06 -7.65
C SER A 71 -18.67 -4.65 -6.75
N TYR A 72 -18.63 -4.39 -5.43
CA TYR A 72 -19.52 -4.94 -4.41
C TYR A 72 -19.94 -3.87 -3.40
N PRO A 73 -20.73 -2.87 -3.81
CA PRO A 73 -20.96 -1.66 -3.01
C PRO A 73 -21.69 -1.89 -1.69
N ASP A 74 -22.51 -2.93 -1.60
CA ASP A 74 -23.34 -3.22 -0.43
C ASP A 74 -22.73 -4.32 0.48
N GLU A 75 -21.60 -4.91 0.09
CA GLU A 75 -21.01 -6.04 0.81
C GLU A 75 -19.84 -5.61 1.72
N TYR A 76 -19.20 -4.48 1.43
CA TYR A 76 -17.96 -4.08 2.07
C TYR A 76 -17.98 -2.62 2.52
N GLU A 77 -17.20 -2.34 3.53
CA GLU A 77 -16.95 -0.99 4.04
C GLU A 77 -15.43 -0.76 4.08
N ILE A 78 -14.99 0.42 3.64
CA ILE A 78 -13.59 0.83 3.74
C ILE A 78 -13.40 1.62 5.04
N VAL A 79 -12.51 1.13 5.89
CA VAL A 79 -12.05 1.87 7.06
C VAL A 79 -10.66 2.43 6.77
N THR A 80 -10.60 3.74 6.57
CA THR A 80 -9.32 4.46 6.36
C THR A 80 -8.69 4.74 7.72
N PRO A 81 -7.44 4.31 7.97
CA PRO A 81 -6.74 4.63 9.20
C PRO A 81 -6.36 6.11 9.27
N SER A 82 -6.10 6.62 10.48
CA SER A 82 -5.65 8.02 10.66
C SER A 82 -4.24 8.29 10.13
N VAL A 83 -3.42 7.26 10.03
CA VAL A 83 -2.05 7.29 9.50
C VAL A 83 -1.87 6.13 8.56
N SER A 84 -1.17 6.33 7.46
CA SER A 84 -0.79 5.29 6.51
C SER A 84 0.56 5.58 5.87
N ILE A 85 1.03 4.67 5.04
CA ILE A 85 2.25 4.87 4.27
C ILE A 85 1.93 5.35 2.85
N LEU A 86 2.68 6.34 2.37
CA LEU A 86 2.67 6.72 0.96
C LEU A 86 3.52 5.72 0.18
N ALA A 87 2.86 4.79 -0.50
CA ALA A 87 3.53 3.89 -1.41
C ALA A 87 3.87 4.62 -2.71
N GLN A 88 5.17 4.72 -3.00
CA GLN A 88 5.70 5.38 -4.19
C GLN A 88 6.47 4.36 -5.04
N PRO A 89 5.77 3.49 -5.80
CA PRO A 89 6.44 2.53 -6.66
C PRO A 89 7.22 3.27 -7.75
N SER A 90 8.53 3.00 -7.81
CA SER A 90 9.41 3.60 -8.80
C SER A 90 9.31 2.86 -10.13
N VAL A 91 9.36 3.60 -11.21
CA VAL A 91 9.44 3.08 -12.58
C VAL A 91 10.76 3.51 -13.22
N ALA A 92 11.35 2.64 -14.03
CA ALA A 92 12.59 2.93 -14.75
C ALA A 92 12.61 2.28 -16.12
N VAL A 93 13.36 2.88 -17.03
CA VAL A 93 13.67 2.27 -18.32
C VAL A 93 14.71 1.16 -18.09
N VAL A 94 14.54 0.02 -18.76
CA VAL A 94 15.52 -1.06 -18.78
C VAL A 94 16.46 -0.83 -19.95
N ASP A 95 17.61 -0.21 -19.70
CA ASP A 95 18.53 0.30 -20.72
C ASP A 95 18.94 -0.72 -21.78
N ASP A 96 19.28 -1.94 -21.39
CA ASP A 96 19.67 -2.98 -22.33
C ASP A 96 18.54 -3.38 -23.26
N ASN A 97 17.32 -3.46 -22.74
CA ASN A 97 16.16 -3.81 -23.56
C ASN A 97 15.82 -2.73 -24.58
N VAL A 98 15.81 -1.46 -24.16
CA VAL A 98 15.45 -0.37 -25.07
C VAL A 98 16.51 -0.16 -26.14
N LYS A 99 17.81 -0.36 -25.83
CA LYS A 99 18.91 -0.33 -26.82
C LYS A 99 18.76 -1.42 -27.87
N VAL A 100 18.50 -2.66 -27.44
CA VAL A 100 18.33 -3.79 -28.37
C VAL A 100 17.11 -3.56 -29.27
N ASN A 101 16.01 -3.06 -28.70
CA ASN A 101 14.77 -2.85 -29.44
C ASN A 101 14.69 -1.48 -30.12
N LYS A 102 15.64 -0.58 -29.91
CA LYS A 102 15.67 0.80 -30.42
C LYS A 102 14.44 1.59 -30.02
N THR A 103 14.05 1.50 -28.76
CA THR A 103 12.83 2.11 -28.20
C THR A 103 13.10 3.09 -27.06
N GLU A 104 14.32 3.63 -26.96
CA GLU A 104 14.74 4.53 -25.88
C GLU A 104 13.84 5.78 -25.76
N GLU A 105 13.61 6.43 -26.91
CA GLU A 105 12.77 7.64 -26.99
C GLU A 105 11.33 7.31 -26.58
N LEU A 106 10.75 6.28 -27.17
CA LEU A 106 9.38 5.86 -26.87
C LEU A 106 9.18 5.50 -25.40
N ALA A 107 10.13 4.79 -24.80
CA ALA A 107 10.08 4.42 -23.39
C ALA A 107 10.15 5.66 -22.48
N SER A 108 11.02 6.62 -22.82
CA SER A 108 11.16 7.87 -22.07
C SER A 108 9.91 8.74 -22.18
N GLU A 109 9.33 8.85 -23.38
CA GLU A 109 8.08 9.56 -23.61
C GLU A 109 6.91 8.93 -22.86
N TYR A 110 6.82 7.59 -22.87
CA TYR A 110 5.79 6.87 -22.11
C TYR A 110 5.90 7.14 -20.61
N LEU A 111 7.10 7.05 -20.02
CA LEU A 111 7.28 7.35 -18.60
C LEU A 111 6.95 8.81 -18.29
N SER A 112 7.32 9.75 -19.16
CA SER A 112 6.97 11.15 -19.00
C SER A 112 5.45 11.38 -19.08
N PHE A 113 4.75 10.65 -19.96
CA PHE A 113 3.29 10.72 -20.07
C PHE A 113 2.59 10.32 -18.77
N LEU A 114 3.13 9.36 -17.99
CA LEU A 114 2.52 8.93 -16.72
C LEU A 114 2.40 10.07 -15.70
N TYR A 115 3.22 11.11 -15.82
CA TYR A 115 3.16 12.31 -14.96
C TYR A 115 2.29 13.44 -15.55
N SER A 116 1.71 13.25 -16.74
CA SER A 116 0.76 14.21 -17.29
C SER A 116 -0.56 14.20 -16.51
N LYS A 117 -1.22 15.35 -16.43
CA LYS A 117 -2.54 15.44 -15.77
C LYS A 117 -3.57 14.46 -16.37
N GLN A 118 -3.46 14.19 -17.68
CA GLN A 118 -4.33 13.21 -18.35
C GLN A 118 -4.12 11.80 -17.79
N ALA A 119 -2.86 11.34 -17.70
CA ALA A 119 -2.55 10.02 -17.16
C ALA A 119 -2.88 9.92 -15.66
N GLN A 120 -2.66 11.01 -14.92
CA GLN A 120 -2.98 11.08 -13.49
C GLN A 120 -4.50 10.99 -13.24
N ARG A 121 -5.34 11.58 -14.10
CA ARG A 121 -6.80 11.40 -14.02
C ARG A 121 -7.21 9.96 -14.33
N ILE A 122 -6.62 9.35 -15.35
CA ILE A 122 -6.85 7.93 -15.67
C ILE A 122 -6.47 7.06 -14.46
N ALA A 123 -5.31 7.30 -13.86
CA ALA A 123 -4.89 6.57 -12.66
C ALA A 123 -5.89 6.75 -11.50
N ALA A 124 -6.38 7.96 -11.27
CA ALA A 124 -7.38 8.27 -10.25
C ALA A 124 -8.72 7.56 -10.50
N ASP A 125 -9.16 7.47 -11.76
CA ASP A 125 -10.38 6.74 -12.13
C ASP A 125 -10.30 5.25 -11.72
N TYR A 126 -9.09 4.66 -11.83
CA TYR A 126 -8.81 3.29 -11.40
C TYR A 126 -8.40 3.14 -9.92
N GLY A 127 -8.56 4.18 -9.12
CA GLY A 127 -8.31 4.11 -7.67
C GLY A 127 -6.88 4.34 -7.24
N TYR A 128 -5.98 4.72 -8.14
CA TYR A 128 -4.62 5.10 -7.79
C TYR A 128 -4.56 6.56 -7.42
N ARG A 129 -4.00 6.87 -6.26
CA ARG A 129 -3.88 8.24 -5.75
C ARG A 129 -2.92 9.05 -6.64
N PRO A 130 -3.40 10.16 -7.27
CA PRO A 130 -2.54 11.01 -8.09
C PRO A 130 -1.42 11.65 -7.29
N THR A 131 -0.27 11.88 -7.94
CA THR A 131 0.84 12.69 -7.40
C THR A 131 0.71 14.17 -7.75
N ASP A 132 -0.07 14.52 -8.78
CA ASP A 132 -0.41 15.89 -9.11
C ASP A 132 -1.48 16.40 -8.15
N GLU A 133 -1.17 17.46 -7.39
CA GLU A 133 -2.06 17.98 -6.33
C GLU A 133 -3.38 18.53 -6.90
N GLU A 134 -3.37 19.13 -8.08
CA GLU A 134 -4.57 19.67 -8.70
C GLU A 134 -5.52 18.52 -9.08
N VAL A 135 -4.98 17.49 -9.72
CA VAL A 135 -5.76 16.28 -10.04
C VAL A 135 -6.22 15.58 -8.77
N LEU A 136 -5.38 15.45 -7.75
CA LEU A 136 -5.77 14.85 -6.47
C LEU A 136 -6.96 15.59 -5.83
N ASN A 137 -6.96 16.92 -5.90
CA ASN A 137 -8.07 17.74 -5.38
C ASN A 137 -9.37 17.55 -6.20
N GLU A 138 -9.29 17.34 -7.51
CA GLU A 138 -10.45 16.99 -8.34
C GLU A 138 -11.14 15.70 -7.83
N TYR A 139 -10.37 14.78 -7.28
CA TYR A 139 -10.83 13.49 -6.77
C TYR A 139 -10.99 13.43 -5.23
N SER A 140 -11.15 14.58 -4.58
CA SER A 140 -11.30 14.67 -3.10
C SER A 140 -12.51 13.88 -2.55
N GLY A 141 -13.52 13.63 -3.37
CA GLY A 141 -14.65 12.74 -3.00
C GLY A 141 -14.31 11.25 -3.03
N LYS A 142 -13.19 10.85 -3.65
CA LYS A 142 -12.75 9.47 -3.77
C LYS A 142 -11.62 9.13 -2.80
N PHE A 143 -10.68 10.06 -2.62
CA PHE A 143 -9.52 9.90 -1.75
C PHE A 143 -9.66 10.72 -0.47
N ASN A 144 -9.39 10.11 0.67
CA ASN A 144 -9.32 10.85 1.93
C ASN A 144 -8.05 11.71 1.97
N LEU A 145 -8.22 13.03 1.85
CA LEU A 145 -7.10 13.99 1.84
C LEU A 145 -6.61 14.36 3.25
N THR A 146 -7.31 13.93 4.31
CA THR A 146 -6.95 14.26 5.69
C THR A 146 -6.09 13.20 6.37
N ILE A 147 -5.85 12.07 5.70
CA ILE A 147 -4.99 11.02 6.22
C ILE A 147 -3.54 11.49 6.27
N LYS A 148 -2.88 11.26 7.41
CA LYS A 148 -1.43 11.46 7.50
C LYS A 148 -0.74 10.33 6.75
N LEU A 149 0.11 10.69 5.79
CA LEU A 149 0.89 9.72 5.01
C LEU A 149 2.37 9.87 5.39
N ASP A 150 2.93 8.83 5.99
CA ASP A 150 4.37 8.73 6.20
C ASP A 150 5.05 8.13 4.95
N THR A 151 6.29 8.53 4.74
CA THR A 151 7.11 8.05 3.62
C THR A 151 8.17 7.06 4.11
N ILE A 152 8.82 6.36 3.21
CA ILE A 152 9.94 5.48 3.59
C ILE A 152 11.10 6.27 4.23
N ALA A 153 11.24 7.56 3.95
CA ALA A 153 12.25 8.43 4.55
C ALA A 153 12.03 8.58 6.07
N ASP A 154 10.79 8.56 6.54
CA ASP A 154 10.43 8.63 7.97
C ASP A 154 10.90 7.39 8.75
N TYR A 155 11.26 6.31 8.02
CA TYR A 155 11.81 5.05 8.54
C TYR A 155 13.30 4.88 8.24
N GLY A 156 14.00 5.94 7.88
CA GLY A 156 15.43 5.91 7.57
C GLY A 156 15.78 5.39 6.17
N GLY A 157 14.81 5.33 5.27
CA GLY A 157 14.95 4.84 3.92
C GLY A 157 14.89 3.30 3.80
N TRP A 158 14.86 2.80 2.58
CA TRP A 158 14.71 1.36 2.30
C TRP A 158 15.76 0.48 2.94
N THR A 159 17.03 0.88 2.91
CA THR A 159 18.12 0.08 3.47
C THR A 159 17.96 -0.15 4.97
N GLN A 160 17.60 0.90 5.72
CA GLN A 160 17.40 0.78 7.16
C GLN A 160 16.10 0.04 7.49
N ALA A 161 15.01 0.38 6.83
CA ALA A 161 13.72 -0.28 7.03
C ALA A 161 13.82 -1.79 6.72
N TYR A 162 14.44 -2.17 5.60
CA TYR A 162 14.65 -3.57 5.27
C TYR A 162 15.42 -4.31 6.36
N LYS A 163 16.56 -3.75 6.80
CA LYS A 163 17.40 -4.35 7.84
C LYS A 163 16.68 -4.56 9.17
N ILE A 164 15.83 -3.62 9.56
CA ILE A 164 15.12 -3.70 10.85
C ILE A 164 13.94 -4.68 10.77
N TYR A 165 13.19 -4.65 9.68
CA TYR A 165 11.90 -5.33 9.62
C TYR A 165 11.91 -6.65 8.85
N PHE A 166 12.78 -6.82 7.85
CA PHE A 166 12.68 -7.91 6.88
C PHE A 166 13.98 -8.71 6.63
N ASP A 167 15.12 -8.24 7.11
CA ASP A 167 16.38 -8.98 7.00
C ASP A 167 16.40 -10.18 7.95
N ASP A 168 17.33 -11.11 7.76
CA ASP A 168 17.49 -12.29 8.62
C ASP A 168 17.62 -11.86 10.10
N GLY A 169 16.71 -12.35 10.93
CA GLY A 169 16.60 -11.94 12.33
C GLY A 169 15.93 -10.59 12.56
N GLY A 170 15.32 -10.01 11.54
CA GLY A 170 14.47 -8.81 11.65
C GLY A 170 13.13 -9.10 12.33
N TRP A 171 12.34 -8.05 12.52
CA TRP A 171 11.05 -8.15 13.23
C TRP A 171 10.11 -9.21 12.62
N PHE A 172 10.09 -9.34 11.30
CA PHE A 172 9.23 -10.32 10.64
C PHE A 172 9.58 -11.75 11.05
N ASP A 173 10.88 -12.08 11.06
CA ASP A 173 11.34 -13.40 11.49
C ASP A 173 11.02 -13.68 12.96
N GLU A 174 11.25 -12.69 13.83
CA GLU A 174 10.94 -12.83 15.27
C GLU A 174 9.45 -13.02 15.54
N ILE A 175 8.58 -12.38 14.75
CA ILE A 175 7.13 -12.42 14.92
C ILE A 175 6.52 -13.68 14.29
N TYR A 176 6.99 -14.06 13.10
CA TYR A 176 6.38 -15.13 12.31
C TYR A 176 6.86 -16.53 12.70
N ASN A 177 8.06 -16.65 13.25
CA ASN A 177 8.64 -17.93 13.67
C ASN A 177 8.38 -18.27 15.16
N ASN A 178 7.68 -17.44 15.92
CA ASN A 178 7.19 -17.69 17.26
C ASN A 178 5.71 -18.03 17.26
#